data_f80c46fea5b26a03631b4ed389fa6070
#
_entry.id   f80c46fea5b26a03631b4ed389fa6070
#
_cell.length_a   1.000
_cell.length_b   1.000
_cell.length_c   1.000
_cell.angle_alpha   90.00
_cell.angle_beta   90.00
_cell.angle_gamma   90.00
#
_symmetry.space_group_name_H-M   'P 1'
#
loop_
_entity.id
_entity.type
_entity.pdbx_description
1 polymer ?
#
loop_
_entity_poly.entity_id
_entity_poly.type
_entity_poly.pdbx_seq_one_letter_code
_entity_poly.pdbx_strand_id
1 'polypeptide(L)'
;MRRRLAAAVLVGAVVTLAACGNARQATEPGTETVAPPTADVCSNEDGALGESAFVFVESPRSGERIASGFRVTGCSNSFEATVAWRLRARDGSELASGFTQGGTLAEPGPFTFTVEYSVDGRQIGHLEVFMPAVTEEGFPPPKDVVPLVLQP
;
A
#
# COMPACT_ATOMS: atom_id res chain seq x y z
N MET A 1 -14.52 58.61 -36.66
CA MET A 1 -15.48 59.31 -35.76
C MET A 1 -15.08 58.98 -34.33
N ARG A 2 -14.39 59.75 -33.73
CA ARG A 2 -14.45 60.79 -32.68
C ARG A 2 -15.67 60.68 -31.74
N ARG A 3 -15.39 60.43 -30.44
CA ARG A 3 -15.94 61.02 -29.19
C ARG A 3 -15.30 60.25 -28.01
N ARG A 4 -14.46 60.74 -27.28
CA ARG A 4 -14.16 61.72 -26.23
C ARG A 4 -15.25 61.84 -25.14
N LEU A 5 -14.73 61.94 -23.89
CA LEU A 5 -15.25 62.46 -22.63
C LEU A 5 -15.79 61.40 -21.67
N ALA A 6 -15.56 61.41 -20.35
CA ALA A 6 -14.97 62.42 -19.46
C ALA A 6 -14.55 61.75 -18.14
N ALA A 7 -13.62 62.35 -17.47
CA ALA A 7 -13.13 62.07 -16.12
C ALA A 7 -14.18 62.41 -15.05
N ALA A 8 -14.21 61.62 -13.97
CA ALA A 8 -14.72 62.08 -12.70
C ALA A 8 -13.79 61.59 -11.56
N VAL A 9 -13.09 62.56 -11.01
CA VAL A 9 -12.29 62.44 -9.80
C VAL A 9 -13.26 62.59 -8.61
N LEU A 10 -13.27 61.63 -7.68
CA LEU A 10 -13.89 61.80 -6.38
C LEU A 10 -12.86 61.46 -5.30
N VAL A 11 -12.42 62.52 -4.66
CA VAL A 11 -11.61 62.55 -3.45
C VAL A 11 -12.53 62.20 -2.29
N GLY A 12 -12.23 61.17 -1.57
CA GLY A 12 -12.98 60.73 -0.39
C GLY A 12 -12.02 60.40 0.78
N ALA A 13 -12.23 61.04 1.86
CA ALA A 13 -11.42 61.23 3.05
C ALA A 13 -10.93 59.98 3.74
N VAL A 14 -9.67 60.04 4.18
CA VAL A 14 -8.99 59.13 5.10
C VAL A 14 -9.59 59.35 6.52
N VAL A 15 -10.14 58.29 7.09
CA VAL A 15 -10.38 58.17 8.53
C VAL A 15 -9.53 57.05 9.07
N THR A 16 -8.43 57.41 9.70
CA THR A 16 -7.58 56.52 10.47
C THR A 16 -8.19 56.31 11.85
N LEU A 17 -8.80 55.16 12.08
CA LEU A 17 -9.07 54.65 13.43
C LEU A 17 -7.97 53.65 13.82
N ALA A 18 -7.07 54.13 14.65
CA ALA A 18 -6.13 53.27 15.38
C ALA A 18 -6.90 52.54 16.48
N ALA A 19 -7.24 51.29 16.25
CA ALA A 19 -7.68 50.36 17.29
C ALA A 19 -6.51 49.46 17.65
N CYS A 20 -5.85 49.72 18.78
CA CYS A 20 -4.97 48.80 19.46
C CYS A 20 -5.83 47.64 19.97
N GLY A 21 -5.95 46.59 19.16
CA GLY A 21 -6.49 45.32 19.56
C GLY A 21 -5.34 44.31 19.73
N ASN A 22 -5.08 43.96 20.99
CA ASN A 22 -4.21 42.85 21.34
C ASN A 22 -4.80 41.56 20.72
N ALA A 23 -4.37 41.23 19.53
CA ALA A 23 -4.63 39.91 18.96
C ALA A 23 -3.80 38.89 19.76
N ARG A 24 -4.44 38.28 20.75
CA ARG A 24 -3.95 36.98 21.26
C ARG A 24 -3.92 36.05 20.06
N GLN A 25 -2.72 35.72 19.57
CA GLN A 25 -2.51 34.58 18.70
C GLN A 25 -3.02 33.37 19.46
N ALA A 26 -4.19 32.91 19.11
CA ALA A 26 -4.59 31.55 19.42
C ALA A 26 -3.63 30.65 18.65
N THR A 27 -2.67 30.08 19.36
CA THR A 27 -1.89 28.94 18.88
C THR A 27 -2.90 27.84 18.65
N GLU A 28 -3.29 27.63 17.41
CA GLU A 28 -4.00 26.40 17.05
C GLU A 28 -3.11 25.23 17.49
N PRO A 29 -3.63 24.28 18.28
CA PRO A 29 -2.91 23.07 18.53
C PRO A 29 -2.74 22.39 17.17
N GLY A 30 -1.51 22.39 16.65
CA GLY A 30 -1.15 21.60 15.48
C GLY A 30 -1.62 20.18 15.74
N THR A 31 -2.62 19.76 14.99
CA THR A 31 -2.97 18.34 14.92
C THR A 31 -1.79 17.67 14.23
N GLU A 32 -0.78 17.28 15.01
CA GLU A 32 0.17 16.29 14.55
C GLU A 32 -0.67 15.06 14.18
N THR A 33 -0.85 14.86 12.88
CA THR A 33 -1.32 13.61 12.36
C THR A 33 -0.19 12.61 12.65
N VAL A 34 -0.23 12.02 13.85
CA VAL A 34 0.60 10.87 14.18
C VAL A 34 0.17 9.81 13.19
N ALA A 35 1.02 9.55 12.20
CA ALA A 35 0.84 8.38 11.34
C ALA A 35 0.68 7.18 12.29
N PRO A 36 -0.34 6.33 12.09
CA PRO A 36 -0.45 5.14 12.92
C PRO A 36 0.88 4.40 12.84
N PRO A 37 1.41 3.91 13.97
CA PRO A 37 2.60 3.09 13.94
C PRO A 37 2.36 2.00 12.91
N THR A 38 3.25 1.89 11.95
CA THR A 38 3.30 0.74 11.04
C THR A 38 3.62 -0.42 11.96
N ALA A 39 2.59 -1.11 12.43
CA ALA A 39 2.79 -2.34 13.17
C ALA A 39 3.60 -3.25 12.25
N ASP A 40 4.74 -3.71 12.72
CA ASP A 40 5.49 -4.73 12.00
C ASP A 40 4.58 -5.95 11.93
N VAL A 41 4.07 -6.24 10.72
CA VAL A 41 3.13 -7.34 10.50
C VAL A 41 3.73 -8.71 10.84
N CYS A 42 5.04 -8.76 11.04
CA CYS A 42 5.75 -9.93 11.50
C CYS A 42 6.08 -9.89 13.00
N SER A 43 5.68 -8.84 13.72
CA SER A 43 5.89 -8.78 15.15
C SER A 43 5.17 -9.93 15.86
N ASN A 44 5.92 -10.72 16.60
CA ASN A 44 5.45 -11.89 17.32
C ASN A 44 5.81 -11.79 18.81
N GLU A 45 5.71 -10.59 19.39
CA GLU A 45 6.06 -10.32 20.78
C GLU A 45 5.19 -11.12 21.76
N ASP A 46 3.98 -11.46 21.37
CA ASP A 46 3.04 -12.29 22.13
C ASP A 46 3.19 -13.80 21.84
N GLY A 47 4.05 -14.20 20.91
CA GLY A 47 4.27 -15.58 20.50
C GLY A 47 3.16 -16.18 19.64
N ALA A 48 2.11 -15.43 19.31
CA ALA A 48 0.94 -15.96 18.62
C ALA A 48 1.21 -16.50 17.22
N LEU A 49 2.24 -16.00 16.54
CA LEU A 49 2.61 -16.41 15.20
C LEU A 49 3.61 -17.58 15.14
N GLY A 50 4.14 -18.01 16.29
CA GLY A 50 5.28 -18.96 16.33
C GLY A 50 4.93 -20.42 16.07
N GLU A 51 3.68 -20.84 16.21
CA GLU A 51 3.33 -22.26 16.24
C GLU A 51 2.67 -22.78 14.94
N SER A 52 2.39 -21.91 14.00
CA SER A 52 1.67 -22.29 12.78
C SER A 52 2.38 -21.78 11.54
N ALA A 53 2.48 -22.63 10.53
CA ALA A 53 2.91 -22.22 9.22
C ALA A 53 1.86 -21.27 8.58
N PHE A 54 2.29 -20.12 8.11
CA PHE A 54 1.40 -19.15 7.46
C PHE A 54 2.14 -18.32 6.41
N VAL A 55 1.39 -17.71 5.53
CA VAL A 55 1.84 -16.66 4.62
C VAL A 55 0.69 -15.68 4.44
N PHE A 56 0.98 -14.38 4.49
CA PHE A 56 0.02 -13.36 4.12
C PHE A 56 0.71 -12.15 3.46
N VAL A 57 -0.03 -11.48 2.59
CA VAL A 57 0.40 -10.30 1.85
C VAL A 57 -0.12 -9.05 2.54
N GLU A 58 0.78 -8.14 2.89
CA GLU A 58 0.45 -6.84 3.43
C GLU A 58 0.17 -5.82 2.32
N SER A 59 0.98 -5.86 1.28
CA SER A 59 0.87 -5.01 0.10
C SER A 59 1.25 -5.81 -1.16
N PRO A 60 0.52 -5.61 -2.27
CA PRO A 60 -0.65 -4.75 -2.48
C PRO A 60 -1.92 -5.27 -1.80
N ARG A 61 -2.90 -4.38 -1.59
CA ARG A 61 -4.19 -4.75 -1.01
C ARG A 61 -5.18 -5.23 -2.07
N SER A 62 -6.12 -6.04 -1.65
CA SER A 62 -7.22 -6.52 -2.51
C SER A 62 -7.93 -5.37 -3.22
N GLY A 63 -8.08 -5.48 -4.56
CA GLY A 63 -8.70 -4.46 -5.42
C GLY A 63 -7.79 -3.30 -5.81
N GLU A 64 -6.54 -3.28 -5.36
CA GLU A 64 -5.59 -2.25 -5.72
C GLU A 64 -5.28 -2.26 -7.22
N ARG A 65 -5.08 -1.06 -7.79
CA ARG A 65 -4.65 -0.89 -9.19
C ARG A 65 -3.15 -0.85 -9.24
N ILE A 66 -2.57 -1.78 -9.97
CA ILE A 66 -1.12 -1.94 -10.06
C ILE A 66 -0.67 -1.95 -11.51
N ALA A 67 0.54 -1.45 -11.74
CA ALA A 67 1.28 -1.59 -13.00
C ALA A 67 2.43 -2.57 -12.84
N SER A 68 3.01 -3.03 -13.94
CA SER A 68 4.20 -3.89 -13.93
C SER A 68 5.35 -3.26 -13.14
N GLY A 69 6.14 -4.09 -12.48
CA GLY A 69 7.20 -3.64 -11.58
C GLY A 69 6.72 -3.30 -10.16
N PHE A 70 5.52 -3.73 -9.77
CA PHE A 70 5.02 -3.49 -8.42
C PHE A 70 5.73 -4.34 -7.37
N ARG A 71 5.88 -3.75 -6.19
CA ARG A 71 6.46 -4.44 -5.03
C ARG A 71 5.38 -5.16 -4.24
N VAL A 72 5.72 -6.34 -3.78
CA VAL A 72 4.92 -7.13 -2.83
C VAL A 72 5.66 -7.22 -1.52
N THR A 73 4.94 -7.02 -0.42
CA THR A 73 5.44 -7.22 0.95
C THR A 73 4.46 -8.06 1.74
N GLY A 74 4.96 -8.75 2.74
CA GLY A 74 4.15 -9.56 3.64
C GLY A 74 4.97 -10.25 4.69
N CYS A 75 4.34 -11.17 5.40
CA CYS A 75 4.96 -11.98 6.44
C CYS A 75 4.72 -13.47 6.20
N SER A 76 5.68 -14.27 6.57
CA SER A 76 5.57 -15.72 6.51
C SER A 76 6.25 -16.40 7.68
N ASN A 77 5.78 -17.60 7.96
CA ASN A 77 6.38 -18.57 8.84
C ASN A 77 6.40 -19.91 8.09
N SER A 78 7.49 -20.16 7.36
CA SER A 78 7.56 -21.26 6.39
C SER A 78 8.71 -22.23 6.64
N PHE A 79 8.56 -23.47 6.16
CA PHE A 79 9.69 -24.40 6.10
C PHE A 79 10.76 -23.82 5.17
N GLU A 80 12.02 -23.92 5.57
CA GLU A 80 13.18 -23.48 4.77
C GLU A 80 13.13 -22.00 4.34
N ALA A 81 12.32 -21.18 5.01
CA ALA A 81 12.13 -19.77 4.69
C ALA A 81 11.71 -19.49 3.23
N THR A 82 11.24 -20.48 2.50
CA THR A 82 10.89 -20.34 1.09
C THR A 82 9.42 -19.96 0.92
N VAL A 83 9.18 -18.88 0.18
CA VAL A 83 7.87 -18.38 -0.22
C VAL A 83 7.80 -18.38 -1.74
N ALA A 84 6.85 -19.13 -2.29
CA ALA A 84 6.56 -19.13 -3.73
C ALA A 84 5.46 -18.14 -4.06
N TRP A 85 5.47 -17.61 -5.27
CA TRP A 85 4.40 -16.73 -5.72
C TRP A 85 4.14 -16.91 -7.22
N ARG A 86 2.91 -16.56 -7.64
CA ARG A 86 2.53 -16.45 -9.04
C ARG A 86 1.44 -15.40 -9.23
N LEU A 87 1.50 -14.70 -10.33
CA LEU A 87 0.46 -13.80 -10.80
C LEU A 87 -0.32 -14.48 -11.92
N ARG A 88 -1.63 -14.58 -11.77
CA ARG A 88 -2.54 -15.12 -12.77
C ARG A 88 -3.40 -14.04 -13.39
N ALA A 89 -3.64 -14.16 -14.68
CA ALA A 89 -4.64 -13.38 -15.39
C ALA A 89 -6.06 -13.80 -15.02
N ARG A 90 -7.05 -13.06 -15.51
CA ARG A 90 -8.47 -13.33 -15.29
C ARG A 90 -8.91 -14.72 -15.78
N ASP A 91 -8.33 -15.20 -16.85
CA ASP A 91 -8.62 -16.53 -17.45
C ASP A 91 -7.87 -17.67 -16.74
N GLY A 92 -7.06 -17.35 -15.72
CA GLY A 92 -6.27 -18.30 -14.97
C GLY A 92 -4.87 -18.59 -15.57
N SER A 93 -4.53 -17.99 -16.71
CA SER A 93 -3.18 -18.13 -17.26
C SER A 93 -2.14 -17.48 -16.34
N GLU A 94 -0.97 -18.05 -16.26
CA GLU A 94 0.13 -17.53 -15.47
C GLU A 94 0.83 -16.40 -16.23
N LEU A 95 0.94 -15.22 -15.60
CA LEU A 95 1.63 -14.06 -16.15
C LEU A 95 3.06 -13.96 -15.65
N ALA A 96 3.30 -14.34 -14.41
CA ALA A 96 4.61 -14.34 -13.78
C ALA A 96 4.62 -15.27 -12.58
N SER A 97 5.79 -15.78 -12.21
CA SER A 97 6.00 -16.58 -11.00
C SER A 97 7.44 -16.51 -10.51
N GLY A 98 7.67 -16.89 -9.26
CA GLY A 98 8.99 -16.91 -8.67
C GLY A 98 8.99 -17.36 -7.21
N PHE A 99 10.14 -17.13 -6.57
CA PHE A 99 10.39 -17.45 -5.17
C PHE A 99 11.04 -16.27 -4.48
N THR A 100 10.86 -16.19 -3.17
CA THR A 100 11.55 -15.26 -2.30
C THR A 100 11.84 -15.92 -0.96
N GLN A 101 12.65 -15.26 -0.14
CA GLN A 101 12.91 -15.68 1.24
C GLN A 101 11.97 -14.93 2.19
N GLY A 102 11.49 -15.61 3.21
CA GLY A 102 10.67 -15.07 4.30
C GLY A 102 11.16 -15.57 5.66
N GLY A 103 10.26 -15.61 6.64
CA GLY A 103 10.53 -16.18 7.95
C GLY A 103 10.56 -17.71 7.95
N THR A 104 11.19 -18.27 8.99
CA THR A 104 11.23 -19.72 9.27
C THR A 104 10.16 -20.10 10.30
N LEU A 105 9.89 -21.40 10.48
CA LEU A 105 8.98 -21.87 11.53
C LEU A 105 9.40 -21.47 12.95
N ALA A 106 10.68 -21.25 13.16
CA ALA A 106 11.20 -20.80 14.44
C ALA A 106 11.06 -19.29 14.65
N GLU A 107 11.07 -18.52 13.55
CA GLU A 107 11.07 -17.08 13.59
C GLU A 107 10.30 -16.53 12.38
N PRO A 108 9.04 -16.08 12.56
CA PRO A 108 8.30 -15.37 11.53
C PRO A 108 9.07 -14.17 11.02
N GLY A 109 9.01 -13.91 9.72
CA GLY A 109 9.76 -12.82 9.15
C GLY A 109 9.16 -12.24 7.88
N PRO A 110 9.55 -11.01 7.52
CA PRO A 110 9.04 -10.32 6.35
C PRO A 110 9.58 -10.95 5.06
N PHE A 111 8.78 -10.88 4.02
CA PHE A 111 9.24 -11.11 2.65
C PHE A 111 8.97 -9.90 1.76
N THR A 112 9.78 -9.77 0.71
CA THR A 112 9.57 -8.77 -0.34
C THR A 112 10.04 -9.30 -1.67
N PHE A 113 9.31 -8.94 -2.73
CA PHE A 113 9.71 -9.21 -4.12
C PHE A 113 9.06 -8.21 -5.07
N THR A 114 9.51 -8.18 -6.31
CA THR A 114 8.96 -7.35 -7.38
C THR A 114 8.35 -8.25 -8.45
N VAL A 115 7.18 -7.87 -8.94
CA VAL A 115 6.45 -8.61 -9.98
C VAL A 115 6.42 -7.79 -11.25
N GLU A 116 7.04 -8.32 -12.31
CA GLU A 116 6.93 -7.78 -13.66
C GLU A 116 5.98 -8.66 -14.48
N TYR A 117 5.10 -8.03 -15.23
CA TYR A 117 4.13 -8.72 -16.07
C TYR A 117 3.78 -7.88 -17.32
N SER A 118 3.05 -8.47 -18.25
CA SER A 118 2.51 -7.76 -19.41
C SER A 118 1.08 -8.21 -19.66
N VAL A 119 0.18 -7.24 -19.91
CA VAL A 119 -1.21 -7.47 -20.30
C VAL A 119 -1.62 -6.45 -21.35
N ASP A 120 -2.45 -6.86 -22.31
CA ASP A 120 -2.89 -5.98 -23.41
C ASP A 120 -3.90 -4.91 -22.96
N GLY A 121 -4.53 -5.09 -21.82
CA GLY A 121 -5.53 -4.18 -21.29
C GLY A 121 -5.82 -4.43 -19.82
N ARG A 122 -6.50 -3.46 -19.21
CA ARG A 122 -6.89 -3.54 -17.80
C ARG A 122 -7.78 -4.75 -17.54
N GLN A 123 -7.38 -5.58 -16.57
CA GLN A 123 -8.12 -6.78 -16.18
C GLN A 123 -7.96 -7.07 -14.68
N ILE A 124 -8.78 -7.96 -14.17
CA ILE A 124 -8.57 -8.55 -12.84
C ILE A 124 -7.51 -9.65 -12.97
N GLY A 125 -6.56 -9.65 -12.07
CA GLY A 125 -5.63 -10.76 -11.88
C GLY A 125 -5.64 -11.20 -10.42
N HIS A 126 -4.95 -12.29 -10.14
CA HIS A 126 -4.82 -12.85 -8.80
C HIS A 126 -3.35 -13.10 -8.50
N LEU A 127 -2.83 -12.40 -7.51
CA LEU A 127 -1.53 -12.72 -6.92
C LEU A 127 -1.75 -13.83 -5.89
N GLU A 128 -1.15 -14.98 -6.11
CA GLU A 128 -1.10 -16.08 -5.16
C GLU A 128 0.29 -16.14 -4.55
N VAL A 129 0.37 -16.05 -3.23
CA VAL A 129 1.61 -16.23 -2.46
C VAL A 129 1.41 -17.44 -1.57
N PHE A 130 2.30 -18.40 -1.62
CA PHE A 130 2.10 -19.69 -0.99
C PHE A 130 3.41 -20.35 -0.58
N MET A 131 3.30 -21.29 0.32
CA MET A 131 4.42 -22.15 0.69
C MET A 131 4.52 -23.33 -0.28
N PRO A 132 5.72 -23.67 -0.80
CA PRO A 132 5.89 -24.91 -1.56
C PRO A 132 5.41 -26.11 -0.73
N ALA A 133 4.74 -27.06 -1.37
CA ALA A 133 4.34 -28.29 -0.70
C ALA A 133 5.59 -29.08 -0.30
N VAL A 134 5.74 -29.36 0.99
CA VAL A 134 6.88 -30.13 1.52
C VAL A 134 6.56 -31.59 1.78
N THR A 135 5.29 -32.02 1.65
CA THR A 135 4.88 -33.38 2.00
C THR A 135 3.81 -33.93 1.08
N GLU A 136 3.82 -35.25 0.93
CA GLU A 136 2.84 -36.05 0.20
C GLU A 136 1.50 -36.20 0.95
N GLU A 137 1.36 -35.67 2.17
CA GLU A 137 0.19 -35.84 3.00
C GLU A 137 -0.71 -34.61 3.08
N GLY A 138 -1.72 -34.59 2.24
CA GLY A 138 -3.13 -34.33 2.52
C GLY A 138 -3.58 -32.90 2.84
N PHE A 139 -2.75 -31.99 3.33
CA PHE A 139 -3.15 -30.62 3.64
C PHE A 139 -2.61 -29.65 2.58
N PRO A 140 -3.47 -28.82 1.98
CA PRO A 140 -2.99 -27.77 1.09
C PRO A 140 -2.05 -26.83 1.86
N PRO A 141 -0.90 -26.47 1.27
CA PRO A 141 0.00 -25.52 1.91
C PRO A 141 -0.70 -24.16 2.15
N PRO A 142 -0.33 -23.45 3.20
CA PRO A 142 -0.80 -22.09 3.42
C PRO A 142 -0.62 -21.23 2.18
N LYS A 143 -1.70 -20.50 1.83
CA LYS A 143 -1.74 -19.65 0.65
C LYS A 143 -2.57 -18.41 0.93
N ASP A 144 -2.08 -17.26 0.49
CA ASP A 144 -2.83 -16.02 0.40
C ASP A 144 -3.12 -15.67 -1.07
N VAL A 145 -4.31 -15.16 -1.36
CA VAL A 145 -4.75 -14.80 -2.71
C VAL A 145 -5.28 -13.38 -2.72
N VAL A 146 -4.58 -12.51 -3.39
CA VAL A 146 -4.91 -11.09 -3.49
C VAL A 146 -5.43 -10.77 -4.89
N PRO A 147 -6.73 -10.50 -5.07
CA PRO A 147 -7.26 -10.01 -6.34
C PRO A 147 -6.79 -8.57 -6.59
N LEU A 148 -6.29 -8.31 -7.79
CA LEU A 148 -5.70 -7.03 -8.19
C LEU A 148 -6.30 -6.54 -9.51
N VAL A 149 -6.25 -5.23 -9.74
CA VAL A 149 -6.59 -4.64 -11.02
C VAL A 149 -5.30 -4.36 -11.79
N LEU A 150 -4.96 -5.26 -12.72
CA LEU A 150 -3.76 -5.17 -13.54
C LEU A 150 -3.93 -4.10 -14.61
N GLN A 151 -2.93 -3.24 -14.75
CA GLN A 151 -2.82 -2.21 -15.79
C GLN A 151 -1.75 -2.60 -16.81
N PRO A 152 -1.91 -2.23 -18.11
CA PRO A 152 -0.88 -2.45 -19.13
C PRO A 152 0.39 -1.69 -18.83
#